data_6abf2947f85fef5611cd324ba4d77ff4
#
_entry.id   6abf2947f85fef5611cd324ba4d77ff4
#
_cell.length_a   1.000
_cell.length_b   1.000
_cell.length_c   1.000
_cell.angle_alpha   90.00
_cell.angle_beta   90.00
_cell.angle_gamma   90.00
#
_symmetry.space_group_name_H-M   'P 1'
#
loop_
_entity.id
_entity.type
_entity.pdbx_description
1 polymer ?
#
loop_
_entity_poly.entity_id
_entity_poly.type
_entity_poly.pdbx_seq_one_letter_code
_entity_poly.pdbx_strand_id
1 'polypeptide(L)'
;PGKANDWMVTPQIKIYGTGAKLAWKAMAASNIKRDGYKVYVSTKGYAMEDFETEPIFSIEAEVGGTLQSHEVSLDKYAGQTIYIAFVNDSYDKYVLCVDDIQVSGPEATDAQDRASFEVTTPLMTDTGKAQMSVNVKNLKATALDAVKVCYRMNNQVFSQDFTGLNLNQGQ
;
A
#
# COMPACT_ATOMS: atom_id res chain seq x y z
N PRO A 1 -6.45 -19.19 27.12
CA PRO A 1 -6.92 -18.51 25.94
C PRO A 1 -7.23 -17.06 26.30
N GLY A 2 -6.75 -16.11 25.50
CA GLY A 2 -6.93 -14.68 25.65
C GLY A 2 -7.69 -14.10 24.46
N LYS A 3 -8.08 -12.81 24.57
CA LYS A 3 -8.56 -12.04 23.42
C LYS A 3 -7.35 -11.72 22.52
N ALA A 4 -7.48 -11.93 21.22
CA ALA A 4 -6.51 -11.47 20.26
C ALA A 4 -6.41 -9.93 20.28
N ASN A 5 -5.28 -9.41 19.88
CA ASN A 5 -5.06 -7.99 19.64
C ASN A 5 -3.97 -7.86 18.57
N ASP A 6 -4.25 -8.49 17.43
CA ASP A 6 -3.29 -8.59 16.33
C ASP A 6 -3.59 -7.53 15.29
N TRP A 7 -2.61 -6.66 15.04
CA TRP A 7 -2.71 -5.55 14.12
C TRP A 7 -1.79 -5.75 12.92
N MET A 8 -2.35 -5.72 11.73
CA MET A 8 -1.62 -5.65 10.48
C MET A 8 -1.87 -4.29 9.84
N VAL A 9 -0.83 -3.45 9.79
CA VAL A 9 -0.92 -2.06 9.32
C VAL A 9 -0.22 -1.93 7.98
N THR A 10 -0.88 -1.26 7.02
CA THR A 10 -0.31 -0.97 5.71
C THR A 10 0.77 0.11 5.80
N PRO A 11 1.66 0.22 4.80
CA PRO A 11 2.38 1.45 4.56
C PRO A 11 1.44 2.64 4.33
N GLN A 12 1.99 3.83 4.33
CA GLN A 12 1.27 5.06 4.02
C GLN A 12 0.70 5.05 2.60
N ILE A 13 -0.58 5.41 2.45
CA ILE A 13 -1.31 5.40 1.18
C ILE A 13 -1.93 6.78 0.94
N LYS A 14 -1.67 7.39 -0.23
CA LYS A 14 -2.31 8.63 -0.64
C LYS A 14 -3.61 8.33 -1.39
N ILE A 15 -4.72 8.92 -0.94
CA ILE A 15 -6.02 8.86 -1.61
C ILE A 15 -6.21 10.13 -2.43
N TYR A 16 -6.12 10.05 -3.76
CA TYR A 16 -6.10 11.23 -4.64
C TYR A 16 -7.46 11.86 -4.88
N GLY A 17 -8.56 11.12 -4.69
CA GLY A 17 -9.89 11.64 -4.93
C GLY A 17 -11.00 10.68 -4.54
N THR A 18 -12.23 11.03 -4.86
CA THR A 18 -13.40 10.17 -4.70
C THR A 18 -13.39 9.00 -5.70
N GLY A 19 -14.06 7.91 -5.37
CA GLY A 19 -14.04 6.65 -6.12
C GLY A 19 -12.93 5.70 -5.69
N ALA A 20 -12.13 6.08 -4.68
CA ALA A 20 -11.13 5.18 -4.11
C ALA A 20 -11.80 4.08 -3.27
N LYS A 21 -11.26 2.87 -3.37
CA LYS A 21 -11.77 1.66 -2.71
C LYS A 21 -10.65 0.83 -2.15
N LEU A 22 -10.91 0.22 -1.00
CA LEU A 22 -10.13 -0.89 -0.46
C LEU A 22 -10.86 -2.19 -0.80
N ALA A 23 -10.17 -3.12 -1.44
CA ALA A 23 -10.65 -4.49 -1.67
C ALA A 23 -9.67 -5.49 -1.05
N TRP A 24 -10.19 -6.62 -0.59
CA TRP A 24 -9.37 -7.73 -0.05
C TRP A 24 -10.16 -9.02 -0.07
N LYS A 25 -9.47 -10.11 0.22
CA LYS A 25 -10.08 -11.40 0.49
C LYS A 25 -9.77 -11.85 1.92
N ALA A 26 -10.74 -12.50 2.55
CA ALA A 26 -10.56 -13.06 3.88
C ALA A 26 -11.31 -14.40 4.06
N MET A 27 -10.81 -15.23 4.96
CA MET A 27 -11.51 -16.42 5.45
C MET A 27 -11.10 -16.75 6.88
N ALA A 28 -11.98 -17.36 7.62
CA ALA A 28 -11.60 -18.10 8.84
C ALA A 28 -11.10 -19.50 8.44
N ALA A 29 -10.01 -19.97 9.04
CA ALA A 29 -9.50 -21.32 8.77
C ALA A 29 -10.39 -22.44 9.33
N SER A 30 -11.34 -22.10 10.20
CA SER A 30 -12.26 -23.04 10.85
C SER A 30 -13.71 -22.70 10.55
N ASN A 31 -14.52 -23.71 10.25
CA ASN A 31 -15.98 -23.55 10.11
C ASN A 31 -16.71 -23.44 11.46
N ILE A 32 -16.06 -23.81 12.56
CA ILE A 32 -16.66 -23.86 13.90
C ILE A 32 -16.17 -22.68 14.75
N LYS A 33 -14.86 -22.48 14.83
CA LYS A 33 -14.22 -21.37 15.54
C LYS A 33 -13.80 -20.29 14.56
N ARG A 34 -14.78 -19.60 14.00
CA ARG A 34 -14.57 -18.58 12.98
C ARG A 34 -14.11 -17.27 13.60
N ASP A 35 -12.96 -16.77 13.16
CA ASP A 35 -12.47 -15.46 13.53
C ASP A 35 -13.31 -14.36 12.88
N GLY A 36 -13.46 -13.26 13.60
CA GLY A 36 -13.89 -11.99 13.05
C GLY A 36 -12.73 -11.01 13.02
N TYR A 37 -12.97 -9.86 12.43
CA TYR A 37 -11.98 -8.78 12.38
C TYR A 37 -12.62 -7.45 12.05
N LYS A 38 -11.83 -6.40 12.21
CA LYS A 38 -12.21 -5.03 11.90
C LYS A 38 -11.15 -4.39 11.02
N VAL A 39 -11.58 -3.42 10.21
CA VAL A 39 -10.67 -2.59 9.41
C VAL A 39 -10.80 -1.15 9.87
N TYR A 40 -9.68 -0.55 10.25
CA TYR A 40 -9.59 0.83 10.72
C TYR A 40 -8.73 1.68 9.79
N VAL A 41 -8.94 2.97 9.85
CA VAL A 41 -8.14 3.97 9.11
C VAL A 41 -7.56 4.98 10.08
N SER A 42 -6.33 5.41 9.80
CA SER A 42 -5.69 6.55 10.45
C SER A 42 -5.24 7.57 9.42
N THR A 43 -5.47 8.85 9.70
CA THR A 43 -4.93 10.00 8.95
C THR A 43 -3.77 10.67 9.68
N LYS A 44 -3.33 10.14 10.83
CA LYS A 44 -2.31 10.72 11.71
C LYS A 44 -1.01 9.95 11.62
N GLY A 45 -1.02 8.68 11.96
CA GLY A 45 0.15 7.83 12.04
C GLY A 45 -0.24 6.35 12.03
N TYR A 46 0.72 5.49 12.32
CA TYR A 46 0.56 4.04 12.34
C TYR A 46 0.51 3.43 13.75
N ALA A 47 0.61 4.26 14.81
CA ALA A 47 0.44 3.79 16.16
C ALA A 47 -1.03 3.44 16.44
N MET A 48 -1.31 2.47 17.31
CA MET A 48 -2.68 2.01 17.58
C MET A 48 -3.62 3.14 17.98
N GLU A 49 -3.14 4.10 18.76
CA GLU A 49 -3.88 5.27 19.24
C GLU A 49 -4.17 6.33 18.15
N ASP A 50 -3.53 6.21 16.99
CA ASP A 50 -3.75 7.13 15.86
C ASP A 50 -4.97 6.75 15.03
N PHE A 51 -5.42 5.49 15.10
CA PHE A 51 -6.54 5.00 14.32
C PHE A 51 -7.88 5.53 14.83
N GLU A 52 -8.83 5.70 13.91
CA GLU A 52 -10.20 6.11 14.24
C GLU A 52 -10.84 5.07 15.18
N THR A 53 -11.71 5.52 16.07
CA THR A 53 -12.40 4.64 17.03
C THR A 53 -13.42 3.73 16.38
N GLU A 54 -14.01 4.21 15.27
CA GLU A 54 -15.00 3.45 14.50
C GLU A 54 -14.34 2.76 13.30
N PRO A 55 -14.52 1.46 13.14
CA PRO A 55 -13.99 0.73 11.99
C PRO A 55 -14.77 1.08 10.71
N ILE A 56 -14.09 1.10 9.56
CA ILE A 56 -14.73 1.21 8.25
C ILE A 56 -15.35 -0.12 7.79
N PHE A 57 -14.95 -1.22 8.41
CA PHE A 57 -15.51 -2.56 8.20
C PHE A 57 -15.40 -3.38 9.48
N SER A 58 -16.42 -4.20 9.74
CA SER A 58 -16.42 -5.13 10.88
C SER A 58 -17.22 -6.39 10.55
N ILE A 59 -16.68 -7.54 10.90
CA ILE A 59 -17.36 -8.83 10.84
C ILE A 59 -17.00 -9.67 12.07
N GLU A 60 -18.00 -10.23 12.75
CA GLU A 60 -17.79 -10.99 13.98
C GLU A 60 -17.31 -12.44 13.73
N ALA A 61 -17.65 -12.99 12.56
CA ALA A 61 -17.31 -14.36 12.20
C ALA A 61 -17.22 -14.50 10.68
N GLU A 62 -16.02 -14.44 10.15
CA GLU A 62 -15.73 -14.59 8.72
C GLU A 62 -16.11 -16.01 8.22
N VAL A 63 -16.39 -16.17 6.94
CA VAL A 63 -16.71 -17.46 6.35
C VAL A 63 -15.54 -18.42 6.50
N GLY A 64 -15.82 -19.65 6.93
CA GLY A 64 -14.81 -20.67 7.14
C GLY A 64 -14.44 -21.41 5.86
N GLY A 65 -13.14 -21.64 5.66
CA GLY A 65 -12.61 -22.52 4.62
C GLY A 65 -12.70 -22.02 3.17
N THR A 66 -13.26 -20.82 2.94
CA THR A 66 -13.38 -20.24 1.59
C THR A 66 -13.16 -18.74 1.64
N LEU A 67 -12.21 -18.24 0.85
CA LEU A 67 -11.94 -16.81 0.72
C LEU A 67 -13.17 -16.05 0.21
N GLN A 68 -13.59 -15.05 0.95
CA GLN A 68 -14.66 -14.11 0.60
C GLN A 68 -14.04 -12.81 0.15
N SER A 69 -14.61 -12.18 -0.88
CA SER A 69 -14.20 -10.86 -1.34
C SER A 69 -14.98 -9.79 -0.59
N HIS A 70 -14.25 -8.79 -0.13
CA HIS A 70 -14.78 -7.61 0.55
C HIS A 70 -14.33 -6.34 -0.16
N GLU A 71 -15.13 -5.30 -0.08
CA GLU A 71 -14.82 -3.98 -0.63
C GLU A 71 -15.47 -2.90 0.24
N VAL A 72 -14.76 -1.80 0.47
CA VAL A 72 -15.27 -0.59 1.13
C VAL A 72 -14.81 0.66 0.41
N SER A 73 -15.65 1.71 0.41
CA SER A 73 -15.27 3.02 -0.12
C SER A 73 -14.28 3.72 0.80
N LEU A 74 -13.31 4.40 0.19
CA LEU A 74 -12.37 5.30 0.87
C LEU A 74 -12.65 6.78 0.59
N ASP A 75 -13.82 7.11 0.03
CA ASP A 75 -14.19 8.48 -0.37
C ASP A 75 -14.11 9.49 0.77
N LYS A 76 -14.40 9.07 2.00
CA LYS A 76 -14.22 9.88 3.22
C LYS A 76 -12.82 10.45 3.36
N TYR A 77 -11.82 9.76 2.78
CA TYR A 77 -10.41 10.09 2.88
C TYR A 77 -9.84 10.74 1.62
N ALA A 78 -10.70 11.15 0.67
CA ALA A 78 -10.26 11.80 -0.56
C ALA A 78 -9.34 13.01 -0.28
N GLY A 79 -8.21 13.08 -0.96
CA GLY A 79 -7.18 14.10 -0.76
C GLY A 79 -6.27 13.88 0.45
N GLN A 80 -6.53 12.88 1.28
CA GLN A 80 -5.75 12.60 2.48
C GLN A 80 -4.71 11.50 2.25
N THR A 81 -3.77 11.42 3.17
CA THR A 81 -2.82 10.31 3.27
C THR A 81 -3.19 9.48 4.50
N ILE A 82 -3.32 8.18 4.32
CA ILE A 82 -3.87 7.28 5.34
C ILE A 82 -2.99 6.08 5.60
N TYR A 83 -3.24 5.43 6.72
CA TYR A 83 -2.84 4.05 7.04
C TYR A 83 -4.10 3.23 7.23
N ILE A 84 -4.06 1.96 6.88
CA ILE A 84 -5.16 1.01 7.06
C ILE A 84 -4.68 -0.10 7.98
N ALA A 85 -5.49 -0.46 8.96
CA ALA A 85 -5.21 -1.57 9.87
C ALA A 85 -6.29 -2.64 9.78
N PHE A 86 -5.87 -3.88 9.60
CA PHE A 86 -6.69 -5.06 9.81
C PHE A 86 -6.45 -5.57 11.23
N VAL A 87 -7.48 -5.68 12.04
CA VAL A 87 -7.37 -5.97 13.46
C VAL A 87 -8.19 -7.21 13.80
N ASN A 88 -7.51 -8.27 14.22
CA ASN A 88 -8.16 -9.41 14.84
C ASN A 88 -8.27 -9.16 16.35
N ASP A 89 -9.48 -9.04 16.87
CA ASP A 89 -9.77 -8.89 18.28
C ASP A 89 -10.68 -10.02 18.81
N SER A 90 -10.69 -11.17 18.14
CA SER A 90 -11.49 -12.34 18.47
C SER A 90 -11.06 -12.98 19.79
N TYR A 91 -11.96 -13.73 20.42
CA TYR A 91 -11.69 -14.50 21.62
C TYR A 91 -11.88 -16.00 21.37
N ASP A 92 -10.88 -16.81 21.72
CA ASP A 92 -10.89 -18.29 21.59
C ASP A 92 -11.32 -18.78 20.19
N LYS A 93 -10.86 -18.11 19.15
CA LYS A 93 -11.02 -18.50 17.75
C LYS A 93 -9.77 -19.24 17.27
N TYR A 94 -9.65 -19.46 15.97
CA TYR A 94 -8.59 -20.32 15.43
C TYR A 94 -7.57 -19.54 14.61
N VAL A 95 -7.86 -19.20 13.37
CA VAL A 95 -6.98 -18.44 12.47
C VAL A 95 -7.81 -17.64 11.49
N LEU A 96 -7.49 -16.36 11.34
CA LEU A 96 -7.95 -15.50 10.27
C LEU A 96 -6.88 -15.46 9.16
N CYS A 97 -7.30 -15.66 7.92
CA CYS A 97 -6.46 -15.42 6.73
C CYS A 97 -6.98 -14.19 6.01
N VAL A 98 -6.08 -13.27 5.66
CA VAL A 98 -6.36 -12.09 4.84
C VAL A 98 -5.38 -12.08 3.67
N ASP A 99 -5.87 -11.82 2.45
CA ASP A 99 -5.10 -11.87 1.22
C ASP A 99 -5.61 -10.89 0.19
N ASP A 100 -4.87 -10.70 -0.91
CA ASP A 100 -5.22 -9.86 -2.06
C ASP A 100 -5.64 -8.43 -1.67
N ILE A 101 -4.95 -7.81 -0.70
CA ILE A 101 -5.25 -6.44 -0.26
C ILE A 101 -4.87 -5.47 -1.37
N GLN A 102 -5.84 -4.72 -1.86
CA GLN A 102 -5.66 -3.75 -2.93
C GLN A 102 -6.39 -2.45 -2.60
N VAL A 103 -5.71 -1.31 -2.81
CA VAL A 103 -6.34 0.00 -2.88
C VAL A 103 -6.36 0.45 -4.33
N SER A 104 -7.53 0.77 -4.84
CA SER A 104 -7.74 1.31 -6.18
C SER A 104 -8.46 2.65 -6.12
N GLY A 105 -8.35 3.46 -7.15
CA GLY A 105 -9.03 4.76 -7.20
C GLY A 105 -8.43 5.67 -8.26
N PRO A 106 -8.81 6.96 -8.23
CA PRO A 106 -8.24 7.95 -9.14
C PRO A 106 -6.72 8.00 -9.01
N GLU A 107 -6.08 8.11 -10.14
CA GLU A 107 -4.63 8.35 -10.17
C GLU A 107 -4.31 9.77 -9.69
N ALA A 108 -3.06 9.97 -9.26
CA ALA A 108 -2.56 11.30 -8.96
C ALA A 108 -2.73 12.23 -10.16
N THR A 109 -3.53 13.27 -9.98
CA THR A 109 -3.67 14.32 -11.00
C THR A 109 -2.55 15.36 -10.89
N ASP A 110 -1.74 15.28 -9.83
CA ASP A 110 -0.74 16.28 -9.50
C ASP A 110 0.65 15.93 -10.05
N ALA A 111 1.48 16.98 -10.14
CA ALA A 111 2.80 17.02 -10.76
C ALA A 111 3.86 16.10 -10.11
N GLN A 112 3.54 15.38 -9.03
CA GLN A 112 4.51 14.53 -8.32
C GLN A 112 4.70 13.16 -8.99
N ASP A 113 3.69 12.60 -9.64
CA ASP A 113 3.83 11.34 -10.38
C ASP A 113 4.04 11.60 -11.87
N ARG A 114 5.14 12.27 -12.18
CA ARG A 114 5.50 12.61 -13.56
C ARG A 114 6.12 11.46 -14.32
N ALA A 115 6.62 10.45 -13.63
CA ALA A 115 7.36 9.38 -14.26
C ALA A 115 7.16 8.04 -13.55
N SER A 116 7.15 6.95 -14.29
CA SER A 116 7.37 5.61 -13.75
C SER A 116 8.83 5.22 -13.87
N PHE A 117 9.29 4.36 -12.96
CA PHE A 117 10.66 3.89 -12.89
C PHE A 117 10.70 2.38 -12.90
N GLU A 118 11.58 1.83 -13.71
CA GLU A 118 11.90 0.41 -13.71
C GLU A 118 13.40 0.24 -13.50
N VAL A 119 13.80 -0.49 -12.46
CA VAL A 119 15.20 -0.82 -12.21
C VAL A 119 15.55 -2.08 -12.98
N THR A 120 16.47 -1.96 -13.92
CA THR A 120 16.88 -3.07 -14.80
C THR A 120 18.22 -3.67 -14.41
N THR A 121 18.78 -3.26 -13.28
CA THR A 121 20.05 -3.75 -12.77
C THR A 121 19.91 -5.16 -12.21
N PRO A 122 20.84 -6.09 -12.47
CA PRO A 122 20.86 -7.40 -11.81
C PRO A 122 20.90 -7.26 -10.29
N LEU A 123 20.14 -8.08 -9.56
CA LEU A 123 20.09 -8.08 -8.09
C LEU A 123 21.41 -8.48 -7.43
N MET A 124 22.31 -9.14 -8.15
CA MET A 124 23.63 -9.56 -7.66
C MET A 124 24.69 -9.26 -8.71
N THR A 125 25.79 -8.65 -8.28
CA THR A 125 26.98 -8.43 -9.10
C THR A 125 28.18 -9.06 -8.40
N ASP A 126 29.13 -9.56 -9.17
CA ASP A 126 30.43 -9.93 -8.64
C ASP A 126 31.16 -8.73 -8.02
N THR A 127 32.17 -8.99 -7.20
CA THR A 127 32.93 -7.93 -6.53
C THR A 127 33.48 -6.91 -7.51
N GLY A 128 33.12 -5.64 -7.35
CA GLY A 128 33.61 -4.57 -8.20
C GLY A 128 32.63 -3.39 -8.31
N LYS A 129 32.71 -2.65 -9.41
CA LYS A 129 31.81 -1.54 -9.73
C LYS A 129 30.49 -2.10 -10.30
N ALA A 130 29.39 -1.91 -9.58
CA ALA A 130 28.05 -2.18 -10.11
C ALA A 130 27.56 -0.97 -10.91
N GLN A 131 27.07 -1.23 -12.12
CA GLN A 131 26.35 -0.23 -12.90
C GLN A 131 24.85 -0.43 -12.65
N MET A 132 24.20 0.61 -12.14
CA MET A 132 22.75 0.62 -11.95
C MET A 132 22.09 1.28 -13.16
N SER A 133 21.11 0.62 -13.75
CA SER A 133 20.33 1.15 -14.87
C SER A 133 18.88 1.30 -14.44
N VAL A 134 18.30 2.44 -14.76
CA VAL A 134 16.91 2.79 -14.45
C VAL A 134 16.23 3.28 -15.71
N ASN A 135 15.15 2.61 -16.11
CA ASN A 135 14.28 3.11 -17.16
C ASN A 135 13.29 4.12 -16.56
N VAL A 136 13.21 5.30 -17.16
CA VAL A 136 12.30 6.36 -16.76
C VAL A 136 11.31 6.60 -17.88
N LYS A 137 10.01 6.61 -17.56
CA LYS A 137 8.95 6.90 -18.53
C LYS A 137 8.13 8.10 -18.07
N ASN A 138 8.03 9.13 -18.91
CA ASN A 138 7.19 10.28 -18.64
C ASN A 138 5.70 9.92 -18.78
N LEU A 139 4.93 10.15 -17.74
CA LEU A 139 3.48 9.88 -17.68
C LEU A 139 2.63 11.14 -17.98
N LYS A 140 3.22 12.33 -18.00
CA LYS A 140 2.51 13.61 -18.19
C LYS A 140 2.59 14.11 -19.61
N ALA A 141 1.59 14.91 -19.99
CA ALA A 141 1.55 15.59 -21.29
C ALA A 141 2.66 16.64 -21.47
N THR A 142 3.17 17.19 -20.36
CA THR A 142 4.33 18.11 -20.40
C THR A 142 5.63 17.32 -20.44
N ALA A 143 6.57 17.75 -21.28
CA ALA A 143 7.88 17.11 -21.37
C ALA A 143 8.59 17.07 -20.01
N LEU A 144 9.20 15.92 -19.71
CA LEU A 144 10.04 15.72 -18.54
C LEU A 144 11.50 16.01 -18.91
N ASP A 145 12.04 17.09 -18.39
CA ASP A 145 13.40 17.55 -18.74
C ASP A 145 14.46 17.08 -17.74
N ALA A 146 14.09 16.88 -16.49
CA ALA A 146 15.03 16.52 -15.45
C ALA A 146 14.46 15.43 -14.50
N VAL A 147 15.35 14.55 -14.06
CA VAL A 147 15.05 13.50 -13.05
C VAL A 147 16.22 13.43 -12.08
N LYS A 148 15.90 13.34 -10.79
CA LYS A 148 16.85 13.00 -9.74
C LYS A 148 16.65 11.55 -9.30
N VAL A 149 17.65 10.72 -9.54
CA VAL A 149 17.65 9.32 -9.07
C VAL A 149 18.32 9.26 -7.71
N CYS A 150 17.60 8.77 -6.70
CA CYS A 150 18.13 8.55 -5.36
C CYS A 150 18.14 7.04 -5.07
N TYR A 151 19.22 6.54 -4.48
CA TYR A 151 19.33 5.15 -4.05
C TYR A 151 20.03 5.05 -2.70
N ARG A 152 19.77 3.99 -1.98
CA ARG A 152 20.36 3.71 -0.68
C ARG A 152 21.22 2.45 -0.75
N MET A 153 22.43 2.52 -0.20
CA MET A 153 23.33 1.40 -0.07
C MET A 153 24.05 1.51 1.28
N ASN A 154 24.07 0.43 2.06
CA ASN A 154 24.71 0.38 3.40
C ASN A 154 24.33 1.57 4.31
N ASN A 155 23.05 1.92 4.37
CA ASN A 155 22.49 3.06 5.12
C ASN A 155 22.93 4.47 4.63
N GLN A 156 23.71 4.57 3.57
CA GLN A 156 24.05 5.82 2.92
C GLN A 156 23.12 6.10 1.74
N VAL A 157 22.68 7.35 1.60
CA VAL A 157 21.85 7.80 0.48
C VAL A 157 22.74 8.48 -0.54
N PHE A 158 22.62 8.06 -1.77
CA PHE A 158 23.28 8.63 -2.94
C PHE A 158 22.22 9.21 -3.88
N SER A 159 22.60 10.25 -4.63
CA SER A 159 21.71 10.80 -5.65
C SER A 159 22.50 11.24 -6.86
N GLN A 160 21.84 11.19 -8.02
CA GLN A 160 22.36 11.72 -9.27
C GLN A 160 21.26 12.45 -10.01
N ASP A 161 21.57 13.64 -10.51
CA ASP A 161 20.68 14.45 -11.33
C ASP A 161 20.96 14.17 -12.81
N PHE A 162 19.88 13.99 -13.58
CA PHE A 162 19.89 13.90 -15.04
C PHE A 162 19.04 15.05 -15.59
N THR A 163 19.58 15.84 -16.49
CA THR A 163 18.94 17.02 -17.07
C THR A 163 18.99 16.99 -18.59
N GLY A 164 18.16 17.80 -19.27
CA GLY A 164 18.11 17.86 -20.72
C GLY A 164 17.49 16.61 -21.36
N LEU A 165 16.59 15.92 -20.66
CA LEU A 165 16.04 14.65 -21.11
C LEU A 165 15.02 14.81 -22.23
N ASN A 166 14.20 15.87 -22.19
CA ASN A 166 13.15 16.19 -23.16
C ASN A 166 12.20 15.02 -23.47
N LEU A 167 11.90 14.17 -22.48
CA LEU A 167 11.03 13.02 -22.65
C LEU A 167 9.58 13.47 -22.83
N ASN A 168 8.97 13.20 -23.98
CA ASN A 168 7.55 13.39 -24.22
C ASN A 168 6.72 12.33 -23.47
N GLN A 169 5.39 12.53 -23.42
CA GLN A 169 4.50 11.58 -22.77
C GLN A 169 4.65 10.18 -23.39
N GLY A 170 4.84 9.19 -22.55
CA GLY A 170 5.00 7.78 -22.94
C GLY A 170 6.42 7.37 -23.34
N GLN A 171 7.37 8.29 -23.39
CA GLN A 171 8.78 7.99 -23.64
C GLN A 171 9.52 7.73 -22.34
#